data_07d4af15db221300f7873e907158be9c
#
_entry.id   07d4af15db221300f7873e907158be9c
#
_cell.length_a   1.000
_cell.length_b   1.000
_cell.length_c   1.000
_cell.angle_alpha   90.00
_cell.angle_beta   90.00
_cell.angle_gamma   90.00
#
_symmetry.space_group_name_H-M   'P 1'
#
loop_
_entity.id
_entity.type
_entity.pdbx_description
1 polymer ?
#
loop_
_entity_poly.entity_id
_entity_poly.type
_entity_poly.pdbx_seq_one_letter_code
_entity_poly.pdbx_strand_id
1 'polypeptide(L)'
;FIMMKSLIITLLCSFCLSTTNAQSYFRQCGIQLLTKQNGLSNNTLTGIYQDKAGFLWLGTDVGLSRYDGIHFHNYNLIDKEPRALTHLYETSNNLLWSHIANLNQIACFDKMRGIYMPLISPTPEVLQDIQDICVLQDKLYALTSNAIVELNMEKNADEIRLTAQPLID
;
A
#
# COMPACT_ATOMS: atom_id res chain seq x y z
N PHE A 1 -0.06 8.19 -61.94
CA PHE A 1 -0.51 8.99 -60.77
C PHE A 1 -1.43 8.20 -59.82
N ILE A 2 -2.36 7.41 -60.36
CA ILE A 2 -3.31 6.57 -59.55
C ILE A 2 -2.58 5.40 -58.87
N MET A 3 -1.65 4.73 -59.53
CA MET A 3 -0.86 3.63 -58.93
C MET A 3 0.02 4.06 -57.76
N MET A 4 0.59 5.27 -57.82
CA MET A 4 1.42 5.81 -56.73
C MET A 4 0.58 6.12 -55.46
N LYS A 5 -0.65 6.60 -55.59
CA LYS A 5 -1.57 6.84 -54.48
C LYS A 5 -2.01 5.53 -53.80
N SER A 6 -2.24 4.48 -54.59
CA SER A 6 -2.61 3.16 -54.04
C SER A 6 -1.46 2.54 -53.26
N LEU A 7 -0.20 2.72 -53.71
CA LEU A 7 0.98 2.19 -53.01
C LEU A 7 1.22 2.89 -51.65
N ILE A 8 0.96 4.19 -51.55
CA ILE A 8 1.09 4.99 -50.33
C ILE A 8 0.02 4.58 -49.31
N ILE A 9 -1.21 4.33 -49.75
CA ILE A 9 -2.32 3.91 -48.87
C ILE A 9 -2.07 2.50 -48.30
N THR A 10 -1.56 1.56 -49.13
CA THR A 10 -1.19 0.22 -48.61
C THR A 10 0.00 0.25 -47.67
N LEU A 11 0.98 1.14 -47.85
CA LEU A 11 2.10 1.31 -46.91
C LEU A 11 1.66 1.92 -45.59
N LEU A 12 0.76 2.90 -45.62
CA LEU A 12 0.17 3.52 -44.40
C LEU A 12 -0.72 2.53 -43.64
N CYS A 13 -1.53 1.71 -44.28
CA CYS A 13 -2.30 0.65 -43.62
C CYS A 13 -1.42 -0.43 -42.98
N SER A 14 -0.27 -0.79 -43.62
CA SER A 14 0.68 -1.75 -43.06
C SER A 14 1.37 -1.22 -41.77
N PHE A 15 1.58 0.10 -41.67
CA PHE A 15 2.19 0.71 -40.52
C PHE A 15 1.23 0.83 -39.32
N CYS A 16 -0.07 0.95 -39.55
CA CYS A 16 -1.10 0.99 -38.47
C CYS A 16 -1.38 -0.37 -37.84
N LEU A 17 -0.99 -1.49 -38.45
CA LEU A 17 -1.22 -2.85 -37.92
C LEU A 17 -0.14 -3.32 -36.94
N SER A 18 0.94 -2.57 -36.74
CA SER A 18 2.07 -2.96 -35.89
C SER A 18 1.98 -2.48 -34.45
N THR A 19 0.91 -1.79 -34.04
CA THR A 19 0.81 -1.19 -32.69
C THR A 19 0.04 -2.04 -31.64
N THR A 20 -0.39 -3.26 -31.96
CA THR A 20 -1.26 -4.06 -31.08
C THR A 20 -0.54 -5.14 -30.26
N ASN A 21 0.80 -5.22 -30.28
CA ASN A 21 1.51 -6.36 -29.69
C ASN A 21 2.08 -6.14 -28.28
N ALA A 22 1.90 -4.98 -27.66
CA ALA A 22 2.45 -4.74 -26.34
C ALA A 22 1.81 -5.66 -25.26
N GLN A 23 0.51 -5.85 -25.31
CA GLN A 23 -0.19 -6.72 -24.35
C GLN A 23 0.12 -8.21 -24.51
N SER A 24 0.44 -8.69 -25.72
CA SER A 24 0.82 -10.09 -25.95
C SER A 24 2.23 -10.41 -25.43
N TYR A 25 3.13 -9.43 -25.43
CA TYR A 25 4.49 -9.60 -24.95
C TYR A 25 4.56 -9.86 -23.44
N PHE A 26 3.73 -9.18 -22.66
CA PHE A 26 3.64 -9.38 -21.22
C PHE A 26 3.15 -10.78 -20.85
N ARG A 27 2.21 -11.34 -21.60
CA ARG A 27 1.73 -12.73 -21.38
C ARG A 27 2.81 -13.79 -21.68
N GLN A 28 3.65 -13.56 -22.66
CA GLN A 28 4.75 -14.49 -23.02
C GLN A 28 5.85 -14.52 -21.96
N CYS A 29 6.08 -13.41 -21.25
CA CYS A 29 7.07 -13.33 -20.17
C CYS A 29 6.54 -13.78 -18.79
N GLY A 30 5.32 -14.31 -18.70
CA GLY A 30 4.71 -14.68 -17.42
C GLY A 30 4.37 -13.49 -16.50
N ILE A 31 4.33 -12.27 -17.04
CA ILE A 31 3.97 -11.06 -16.31
C ILE A 31 2.45 -10.93 -16.27
N GLN A 32 1.89 -10.83 -15.08
CA GLN A 32 0.47 -10.59 -14.87
C GLN A 32 0.26 -9.16 -14.36
N LEU A 33 -0.58 -8.39 -15.05
CA LEU A 33 -1.02 -7.08 -14.59
C LEU A 33 -2.28 -7.22 -13.75
N LEU A 34 -2.19 -6.85 -12.47
CA LEU A 34 -3.31 -6.85 -11.54
C LEU A 34 -3.83 -5.42 -11.33
N THR A 35 -5.13 -5.24 -11.53
CA THR A 35 -5.80 -3.93 -11.50
C THR A 35 -7.12 -4.02 -10.73
N LYS A 36 -7.85 -2.91 -10.64
CA LYS A 36 -9.24 -2.88 -10.14
C LYS A 36 -10.16 -3.88 -10.85
N GLN A 37 -9.93 -4.18 -12.13
CA GLN A 37 -10.70 -5.19 -12.87
C GLN A 37 -10.47 -6.61 -12.34
N ASN A 38 -9.36 -6.84 -11.65
CA ASN A 38 -9.03 -8.09 -10.99
C ASN A 38 -9.43 -8.11 -9.50
N GLY A 39 -10.07 -7.04 -9.00
CA GLY A 39 -10.54 -6.94 -7.63
C GLY A 39 -9.69 -6.07 -6.69
N LEU A 40 -8.60 -5.45 -7.16
CA LEU A 40 -7.81 -4.50 -6.38
C LEU A 40 -8.66 -3.28 -6.00
N SER A 41 -8.51 -2.75 -4.79
CA SER A 41 -9.31 -1.60 -4.30
C SER A 41 -9.06 -0.32 -5.09
N ASN A 42 -7.81 -0.05 -5.46
CA ASN A 42 -7.41 1.09 -6.29
C ASN A 42 -6.19 0.74 -7.13
N ASN A 43 -6.06 1.35 -8.32
CA ASN A 43 -4.88 1.19 -9.18
C ASN A 43 -3.68 2.04 -8.71
N THR A 44 -3.90 3.03 -7.85
CA THR A 44 -2.82 3.78 -7.21
C THR A 44 -2.32 2.99 -6.02
N LEU A 45 -1.17 2.33 -6.20
CA LEU A 45 -0.47 1.60 -5.15
C LEU A 45 0.54 2.52 -4.48
N THR A 46 0.53 2.54 -3.15
CA THR A 46 1.38 3.39 -2.33
C THR A 46 2.34 2.58 -1.45
N GLY A 47 2.10 1.29 -1.28
CA GLY A 47 2.96 0.39 -0.54
C GLY A 47 2.74 -1.06 -0.92
N ILE A 48 3.75 -1.90 -0.70
CA ILE A 48 3.68 -3.36 -0.87
C ILE A 48 4.45 -4.04 0.24
N TYR A 49 3.88 -5.11 0.77
CA TYR A 49 4.50 -5.94 1.81
C TYR A 49 4.05 -7.39 1.67
N GLN A 50 4.96 -8.35 1.82
CA GLN A 50 4.62 -9.76 1.91
C GLN A 50 4.70 -10.20 3.38
N ASP A 51 3.59 -10.72 3.90
CA ASP A 51 3.56 -11.21 5.28
C ASP A 51 4.18 -12.61 5.42
N LYS A 52 4.37 -13.06 6.66
CA LYS A 52 4.95 -14.36 6.99
C LYS A 52 4.12 -15.54 6.49
N ALA A 53 2.84 -15.36 6.22
CA ALA A 53 1.95 -16.35 5.64
C ALA A 53 2.01 -16.40 4.11
N GLY A 54 2.74 -15.47 3.48
CA GLY A 54 2.93 -15.39 2.03
C GLY A 54 1.90 -14.50 1.31
N PHE A 55 0.95 -13.90 2.01
CA PHE A 55 0.00 -12.95 1.42
C PHE A 55 0.70 -11.64 1.05
N LEU A 56 0.33 -11.07 -0.09
CA LEU A 56 0.75 -9.70 -0.45
C LEU A 56 -0.26 -8.70 0.09
N TRP A 57 0.23 -7.73 0.84
CA TRP A 57 -0.52 -6.59 1.32
C TRP A 57 -0.15 -5.37 0.51
N LEU A 58 -1.15 -4.70 -0.03
CA LEU A 58 -1.00 -3.56 -0.92
C LEU A 58 -1.66 -2.35 -0.27
N GLY A 59 -0.87 -1.33 0.01
CA GLY A 59 -1.37 -0.01 0.40
C GLY A 59 -1.90 0.71 -0.83
N THR A 60 -3.07 1.31 -0.70
CA THR A 60 -3.71 2.11 -1.73
C THR A 60 -4.23 3.42 -1.15
N ASP A 61 -4.69 4.34 -2.00
CA ASP A 61 -5.32 5.59 -1.56
C ASP A 61 -6.65 5.40 -0.80
N VAL A 62 -7.23 4.20 -0.83
CA VAL A 62 -8.53 3.93 -0.20
C VAL A 62 -8.47 2.90 0.93
N GLY A 63 -7.29 2.39 1.25
CA GLY A 63 -7.08 1.39 2.30
C GLY A 63 -6.14 0.27 1.88
N LEU A 64 -6.29 -0.90 2.51
CA LEU A 64 -5.48 -2.09 2.26
C LEU A 64 -6.20 -3.05 1.30
N SER A 65 -5.42 -3.69 0.44
CA SER A 65 -5.84 -4.87 -0.32
C SER A 65 -4.90 -6.02 0.00
N ARG A 66 -5.43 -7.19 0.39
CA ARG A 66 -4.66 -8.42 0.56
C ARG A 66 -4.87 -9.33 -0.65
N TYR A 67 -3.79 -9.82 -1.22
CA TYR A 67 -3.80 -10.75 -2.35
C TYR A 67 -3.28 -12.12 -1.90
N ASP A 68 -4.04 -13.17 -2.19
CA ASP A 68 -3.71 -14.56 -1.82
C ASP A 68 -3.06 -15.36 -2.96
N GLY A 69 -2.78 -14.70 -4.09
CA GLY A 69 -2.29 -15.32 -5.32
C GLY A 69 -3.39 -15.51 -6.37
N ILE A 70 -4.66 -15.40 -5.98
CA ILE A 70 -5.83 -15.59 -6.85
C ILE A 70 -6.83 -14.44 -6.70
N HIS A 71 -7.18 -14.08 -5.45
CA HIS A 71 -8.23 -13.11 -5.14
C HIS A 71 -7.70 -11.95 -4.29
N PHE A 72 -8.38 -10.81 -4.42
CA PHE A 72 -8.20 -9.66 -3.55
C PHE A 72 -9.26 -9.62 -2.45
N HIS A 73 -8.81 -9.34 -1.22
CA HIS A 73 -9.66 -8.96 -0.10
C HIS A 73 -9.36 -7.51 0.26
N ASN A 74 -10.35 -6.63 0.22
CA ASN A 74 -10.18 -5.20 0.42
C ASN A 74 -10.68 -4.78 1.79
N TYR A 75 -9.89 -3.94 2.48
CA TYR A 75 -10.16 -3.40 3.80
C TYR A 75 -10.07 -1.87 3.71
N ASN A 76 -11.23 -1.23 3.57
CA ASN A 76 -11.29 0.22 3.46
C ASN A 76 -11.14 0.85 4.84
N LEU A 77 -10.48 2.01 4.87
CA LEU A 77 -10.51 2.87 6.04
C LEU A 77 -11.93 3.36 6.28
N ILE A 78 -12.31 3.50 7.55
CA ILE A 78 -13.69 3.80 7.98
C ILE A 78 -14.13 5.18 7.46
N ASP A 79 -13.20 6.12 7.37
CA ASP A 79 -13.45 7.45 6.81
C ASP A 79 -13.29 7.40 5.29
N LYS A 80 -14.22 7.98 4.57
CA LYS A 80 -14.25 8.00 3.10
C LYS A 80 -13.19 8.92 2.47
N GLU A 81 -12.31 9.53 3.27
CA GLU A 81 -11.24 10.38 2.78
C GLU A 81 -10.10 9.53 2.20
N PRO A 82 -9.54 9.90 1.04
CA PRO A 82 -8.39 9.22 0.48
C PRO A 82 -7.20 9.29 1.44
N ARG A 83 -6.63 8.13 1.78
CA ARG A 83 -5.48 8.02 2.68
C ARG A 83 -4.45 7.10 2.07
N ALA A 84 -3.35 7.68 1.60
CA ALA A 84 -2.24 6.93 1.02
C ALA A 84 -1.52 6.13 2.11
N LEU A 85 -1.77 4.82 2.17
CA LEU A 85 -1.09 3.91 3.09
C LEU A 85 0.26 3.50 2.52
N THR A 86 1.32 4.08 3.06
CA THR A 86 2.70 3.81 2.65
C THR A 86 3.43 2.99 3.72
N HIS A 87 4.60 2.44 3.38
CA HIS A 87 5.50 1.79 4.35
C HIS A 87 4.80 0.77 5.24
N LEU A 88 4.41 -0.36 4.63
CA LEU A 88 3.73 -1.44 5.34
C LEU A 88 4.74 -2.32 6.09
N TYR A 89 4.53 -2.54 7.39
CA TYR A 89 5.36 -3.38 8.24
C TYR A 89 4.50 -4.27 9.15
N GLU A 90 4.95 -5.49 9.41
CA GLU A 90 4.31 -6.42 10.32
C GLU A 90 5.10 -6.59 11.60
N THR A 91 4.42 -6.57 12.74
CA THR A 91 4.95 -7.00 14.04
C THR A 91 4.48 -8.41 14.40
N SER A 92 5.18 -9.09 15.34
CA SER A 92 4.95 -10.51 15.69
C SER A 92 3.54 -10.79 16.23
N ASN A 93 2.84 -9.79 16.72
CA ASN A 93 1.47 -9.86 17.25
C ASN A 93 0.37 -9.79 16.16
N ASN A 94 0.71 -10.05 14.89
CA ASN A 94 -0.18 -9.99 13.72
C ASN A 94 -0.77 -8.59 13.43
N LEU A 95 -0.08 -7.55 13.86
CA LEU A 95 -0.43 -6.18 13.52
C LEU A 95 0.35 -5.74 12.29
N LEU A 96 -0.36 -5.13 11.34
CA LEU A 96 0.21 -4.48 10.17
C LEU A 96 0.15 -2.97 10.38
N TRP A 97 1.30 -2.35 10.36
CA TRP A 97 1.47 -0.91 10.53
C TRP A 97 1.67 -0.24 9.19
N SER A 98 1.15 0.95 9.06
CA SER A 98 1.26 1.76 7.85
C SER A 98 1.37 3.23 8.21
N HIS A 99 2.19 3.97 7.46
CA HIS A 99 2.20 5.42 7.49
C HIS A 99 1.09 5.97 6.58
N ILE A 100 0.37 6.98 7.05
CA ILE A 100 -0.63 7.74 6.28
C ILE A 100 0.01 9.04 5.83
N ALA A 101 0.64 9.02 4.65
CA ALA A 101 1.53 10.09 4.20
C ALA A 101 0.87 11.48 4.12
N ASN A 102 -0.39 11.56 3.71
CA ASN A 102 -1.09 12.85 3.58
C ASN A 102 -1.61 13.42 4.90
N LEU A 103 -1.50 12.70 6.00
CA LEU A 103 -1.94 13.14 7.33
C LEU A 103 -0.80 13.18 8.35
N ASN A 104 0.40 12.74 8.01
CA ASN A 104 1.52 12.54 8.94
C ASN A 104 1.14 11.70 10.17
N GLN A 105 0.35 10.65 9.93
CA GLN A 105 -0.19 9.75 10.95
C GLN A 105 0.15 8.30 10.62
N ILE A 106 -0.18 7.42 11.55
CA ILE A 106 -0.06 5.98 11.34
C ILE A 106 -1.42 5.30 11.44
N ALA A 107 -1.53 4.16 10.76
CA ALA A 107 -2.64 3.23 10.92
C ALA A 107 -2.12 1.88 11.41
N CYS A 108 -2.92 1.20 12.19
CA CYS A 108 -2.69 -0.17 12.61
C CYS A 108 -3.85 -1.05 12.18
N PHE A 109 -3.55 -2.17 11.54
CA PHE A 109 -4.53 -3.15 11.10
C PHE A 109 -4.30 -4.48 11.79
N ASP A 110 -5.30 -5.00 12.49
CA ASP A 110 -5.26 -6.34 13.08
C ASP A 110 -5.63 -7.37 12.02
N LYS A 111 -4.64 -8.13 11.56
CA LYS A 111 -4.81 -9.13 10.49
C LYS A 111 -5.73 -10.28 10.89
N MET A 112 -5.78 -10.63 12.19
CA MET A 112 -6.63 -11.71 12.69
C MET A 112 -8.10 -11.31 12.74
N ARG A 113 -8.38 -10.06 13.13
CA ARG A 113 -9.73 -9.52 13.22
C ARG A 113 -10.23 -8.93 11.88
N GLY A 114 -9.31 -8.58 10.99
CA GLY A 114 -9.63 -7.94 9.70
C GLY A 114 -10.13 -6.49 9.86
N ILE A 115 -9.68 -5.78 10.89
CA ILE A 115 -10.12 -4.41 11.20
C ILE A 115 -8.94 -3.47 11.48
N TYR A 116 -9.15 -2.18 11.20
CA TYR A 116 -8.27 -1.13 11.70
C TYR A 116 -8.50 -0.91 13.20
N MET A 117 -7.40 -0.82 13.94
CA MET A 117 -7.43 -0.62 15.38
C MET A 117 -7.37 0.87 15.72
N PRO A 118 -8.23 1.38 16.62
CA PRO A 118 -8.07 2.71 17.18
C PRO A 118 -6.73 2.84 17.91
N LEU A 119 -6.03 3.93 17.64
CA LEU A 119 -4.77 4.26 18.29
C LEU A 119 -4.99 5.39 19.29
N ILE A 120 -4.53 5.20 20.52
CA ILE A 120 -4.55 6.21 21.56
C ILE A 120 -3.14 6.47 22.09
N SER A 121 -2.86 7.69 22.51
CA SER A 121 -1.58 8.07 23.12
C SER A 121 -1.80 9.08 24.24
N PRO A 122 -1.03 9.00 25.33
CA PRO A 122 -0.98 10.07 26.34
C PRO A 122 -0.39 11.36 25.78
N THR A 123 0.34 11.29 24.65
CA THR A 123 0.89 12.42 23.89
C THR A 123 0.35 12.40 22.46
N PRO A 124 -0.92 12.84 22.25
CA PRO A 124 -1.57 12.73 20.95
C PRO A 124 -0.83 13.48 19.83
N GLU A 125 -0.09 14.52 20.16
CA GLU A 125 0.68 15.35 19.24
C GLU A 125 1.73 14.53 18.50
N VAL A 126 2.33 13.54 19.16
CA VAL A 126 3.31 12.64 18.53
C VAL A 126 2.68 11.82 17.41
N LEU A 127 1.43 11.37 17.60
CA LEU A 127 0.71 10.59 16.59
C LEU A 127 0.26 11.42 15.39
N GLN A 128 0.30 12.75 15.49
CA GLN A 128 -0.10 13.68 14.43
C GLN A 128 1.08 14.26 13.65
N ASP A 129 2.31 13.95 14.07
CA ASP A 129 3.54 14.46 13.44
C ASP A 129 4.45 13.33 12.94
N ILE A 130 3.90 12.17 12.67
CA ILE A 130 4.69 11.04 12.17
C ILE A 130 4.91 11.21 10.65
N GLN A 131 6.16 11.36 10.25
CA GLN A 131 6.56 11.54 8.86
C GLN A 131 6.91 10.23 8.18
N ASP A 132 7.38 9.25 8.96
CA ASP A 132 7.71 7.92 8.47
C ASP A 132 7.74 6.92 9.63
N ILE A 133 7.70 5.63 9.30
CA ILE A 133 7.79 4.54 10.27
C ILE A 133 8.71 3.43 9.76
N CYS A 134 9.28 2.68 10.70
CA CYS A 134 9.89 1.39 10.39
C CYS A 134 9.69 0.39 11.55
N VAL A 135 9.80 -0.90 11.25
CA VAL A 135 9.84 -1.95 12.26
C VAL A 135 11.22 -2.60 12.23
N LEU A 136 11.91 -2.61 13.36
CA LEU A 136 13.20 -3.24 13.52
C LEU A 136 13.18 -4.11 14.78
N GLN A 137 13.54 -5.38 14.65
CA GLN A 137 13.55 -6.34 15.77
C GLN A 137 12.22 -6.36 16.55
N ASP A 138 11.11 -6.31 15.81
CA ASP A 138 9.74 -6.32 16.32
C ASP A 138 9.32 -5.06 17.12
N LYS A 139 10.13 -4.02 17.08
CA LYS A 139 9.83 -2.71 17.67
C LYS A 139 9.44 -1.72 16.57
N LEU A 140 8.44 -0.91 16.86
CA LEU A 140 7.96 0.15 15.97
C LEU A 140 8.70 1.45 16.28
N TYR A 141 9.28 2.04 15.26
CA TYR A 141 9.95 3.34 15.33
C TYR A 141 9.22 4.32 14.41
N ALA A 142 9.16 5.56 14.82
CA ALA A 142 8.60 6.65 14.03
C ALA A 142 9.60 7.80 13.91
N LEU A 143 9.65 8.38 12.73
CA LEU A 143 10.31 9.66 12.46
C LEU A 143 9.27 10.77 12.63
N THR A 144 9.54 11.71 13.50
CA THR A 144 8.78 12.95 13.65
C THR A 144 9.58 14.14 13.10
N SER A 145 8.99 15.34 13.10
CA SER A 145 9.72 16.57 12.68
C SER A 145 10.95 16.86 13.54
N ASN A 146 11.01 16.38 14.78
CA ASN A 146 12.00 16.76 15.77
C ASN A 146 12.86 15.61 16.26
N ALA A 147 12.42 14.35 16.13
CA ALA A 147 13.09 13.21 16.75
C ALA A 147 12.78 11.89 16.05
N ILE A 148 13.60 10.88 16.34
CA ILE A 148 13.26 9.48 16.14
C ILE A 148 12.76 8.94 17.48
N VAL A 149 11.58 8.34 17.47
CA VAL A 149 10.95 7.81 18.68
C VAL A 149 10.67 6.32 18.54
N GLU A 150 10.86 5.57 19.63
CA GLU A 150 10.35 4.21 19.77
C GLU A 150 8.89 4.31 20.24
N LEU A 151 7.98 3.65 19.53
CA LEU A 151 6.57 3.56 19.88
C LEU A 151 6.32 2.24 20.61
N ASN A 152 6.26 2.31 21.92
CA ASN A 152 5.90 1.16 22.74
C ASN A 152 4.39 0.95 22.69
N MET A 153 3.95 -0.29 22.45
CA MET A 153 2.56 -0.61 22.24
C MET A 153 1.99 -1.52 23.32
N GLU A 154 0.81 -1.17 23.83
CA GLU A 154 -0.01 -2.02 24.67
C GLU A 154 -1.32 -2.30 23.92
N LYS A 155 -1.52 -3.56 23.51
CA LYS A 155 -2.73 -3.97 22.79
C LYS A 155 -3.80 -4.43 23.77
N ASN A 156 -4.96 -3.76 23.75
CA ASN A 156 -6.20 -4.21 24.35
C ASN A 156 -7.15 -4.80 23.29
N ALA A 157 -8.31 -5.31 23.73
CA ALA A 157 -9.27 -5.90 22.81
C ALA A 157 -9.74 -4.92 21.72
N ASP A 158 -9.96 -3.65 22.06
CA ASP A 158 -10.63 -2.68 21.19
C ASP A 158 -9.74 -1.51 20.74
N GLU A 159 -8.54 -1.38 21.31
CA GLU A 159 -7.64 -0.27 21.04
C GLU A 159 -6.17 -0.65 21.24
N ILE A 160 -5.27 0.14 20.67
CA ILE A 160 -3.84 0.06 20.92
C ILE A 160 -3.39 1.37 21.56
N ARG A 161 -2.80 1.27 22.74
CA ARG A 161 -2.15 2.40 23.41
C ARG A 161 -0.70 2.48 22.98
N LEU A 162 -0.28 3.66 22.50
CA LEU A 162 1.08 3.95 22.09
C LEU A 162 1.71 4.96 23.04
N THR A 163 2.91 4.65 23.51
CA THR A 163 3.76 5.60 24.27
C THR A 163 5.04 5.82 23.50
N ALA A 164 5.38 7.09 23.26
CA ALA A 164 6.58 7.47 22.55
C ALA A 164 7.74 7.65 23.51
N GLN A 165 8.91 7.08 23.16
CA GLN A 165 10.16 7.25 23.86
C GLN A 165 11.22 7.75 22.88
N PRO A 166 11.80 8.95 23.04
CA PRO A 166 12.90 9.41 22.21
C PRO A 166 14.08 8.45 22.28
N LEU A 167 14.74 8.20 21.13
CA LEU A 167 15.94 7.37 21.08
C LEU A 167 17.20 8.15 21.44
N ILE A 168 17.18 9.46 21.25
CA ILE A 168 18.32 10.37 21.49
C ILE A 168 17.74 11.64 22.11
N ASP A 169 18.27 12.04 23.24
CA ASP A 169 18.09 13.37 23.84
C ASP A 169 19.02 14.39 23.21
#